data_3613e5d20fe108572db61d22468ca1da
#
_entry.id   3613e5d20fe108572db61d22468ca1da
#
_cell.length_a   1.000
_cell.length_b   1.000
_cell.length_c   1.000
_cell.angle_alpha   90.00
_cell.angle_beta   90.00
_cell.angle_gamma   90.00
#
_symmetry.space_group_name_H-M   'P 1'
#
loop_
_entity.id
_entity.type
_entity.pdbx_description
1 polymer ?
#
loop_
_entity_poly.entity_id
_entity_poly.type
_entity_poly.pdbx_seq_one_letter_code
_entity_poly.pdbx_strand_id
1 'polypeptide(L)'
;MRGVFTVVFFSVCLFYSEYVQAQIPIDASWGKGIRVEAKDSSFSLKLGLRFQTLYEGEKYLESGNWNEQLLIRRYRLKFDGYAFKPNIKYKMELGISNRDTRSGGVDEIGHTANIVLDAVVKWEFTPGVELWVGQTKLPGNRERVVSSQNMQFVDRSLVNSRFNLDRDIGFQLRAVQGSGVVFREAFAISMGEGRGVVVDNPDNGRQYTTRFEVLPMGLFKSKGDYVGADIERQPSPKLAIGVTYDYNKNTPRSRGNLGSFLMDTDNNFIYSDLSTWLVDAVFKYQGLSWNAEYAHRSSSDEVAGFGYGKGFVTALGYVFKSNYEIAGRYTTVEPIGVNSSIGAAEEYTLGFSKYIVGHSLKIQSDVSYMDTTNDYIRFRVQMELAL
;
A
#
# COMPACT_ATOMS: atom_id res chain seq x y z
N MET A 1 -12.23 34.26 -75.27
CA MET A 1 -12.26 33.08 -74.33
C MET A 1 -12.46 33.61 -72.94
N ARG A 2 -13.69 33.44 -72.41
CA ARG A 2 -14.11 33.98 -71.15
C ARG A 2 -14.28 32.78 -70.22
N GLY A 3 -13.46 32.72 -69.15
CA GLY A 3 -13.59 31.69 -68.08
C GLY A 3 -14.61 32.18 -67.04
N VAL A 4 -15.58 31.35 -66.77
CA VAL A 4 -16.62 31.58 -65.75
C VAL A 4 -16.07 31.01 -64.41
N PHE A 5 -15.86 31.89 -63.43
CA PHE A 5 -15.57 31.50 -62.05
C PHE A 5 -16.93 31.23 -61.33
N THR A 6 -17.16 29.96 -61.01
CA THR A 6 -18.27 29.55 -60.17
C THR A 6 -17.87 29.67 -58.71
N VAL A 7 -18.39 30.67 -58.01
CA VAL A 7 -18.23 30.82 -56.56
C VAL A 7 -19.27 29.93 -55.87
N VAL A 8 -18.79 28.89 -55.22
CA VAL A 8 -19.63 28.04 -54.34
C VAL A 8 -19.78 28.73 -52.98
N PHE A 9 -20.94 29.25 -52.71
CA PHE A 9 -21.30 29.76 -51.37
C PHE A 9 -21.55 28.59 -50.43
N PHE A 10 -20.64 28.38 -49.52
CA PHE A 10 -20.81 27.46 -48.42
C PHE A 10 -21.69 28.16 -47.37
N SER A 11 -22.96 27.84 -47.34
CA SER A 11 -23.87 28.25 -46.26
C SER A 11 -23.47 27.52 -44.98
N VAL A 12 -22.77 28.21 -44.07
CA VAL A 12 -22.54 27.73 -42.72
C VAL A 12 -23.87 27.92 -41.98
N CYS A 13 -24.62 26.83 -41.87
CA CYS A 13 -25.71 26.72 -40.90
C CYS A 13 -25.10 26.77 -39.51
N LEU A 14 -25.10 27.95 -38.90
CA LEU A 14 -24.92 28.11 -37.46
C LEU A 14 -26.09 27.44 -36.75
N PHE A 15 -25.94 26.15 -36.42
CA PHE A 15 -26.77 25.55 -35.40
C PHE A 15 -26.42 26.24 -34.10
N TYR A 16 -27.25 27.13 -33.65
CA TYR A 16 -27.35 27.54 -32.26
C TYR A 16 -27.78 26.28 -31.49
N SER A 17 -26.82 25.41 -31.13
CA SER A 17 -27.03 24.47 -30.08
C SER A 17 -27.08 25.29 -28.80
N GLU A 18 -28.27 25.42 -28.23
CA GLU A 18 -28.39 25.80 -26.84
C GLU A 18 -27.54 24.77 -26.07
N TYR A 19 -26.32 25.18 -25.68
CA TYR A 19 -25.55 24.47 -24.72
C TYR A 19 -26.36 24.48 -23.40
N VAL A 20 -27.18 23.48 -23.23
CA VAL A 20 -27.60 23.08 -21.89
C VAL A 20 -26.29 22.71 -21.19
N GLN A 21 -25.68 23.68 -20.53
CA GLN A 21 -24.57 23.44 -19.62
C GLN A 21 -25.12 22.57 -18.49
N ALA A 22 -25.11 21.28 -18.72
CA ALA A 22 -25.26 20.33 -17.65
C ALA A 22 -24.03 20.50 -16.72
N GLN A 23 -24.15 21.50 -15.81
CA GLN A 23 -23.09 21.72 -14.81
C GLN A 23 -23.00 20.46 -13.96
N ILE A 24 -22.02 19.61 -14.30
CA ILE A 24 -21.62 18.49 -13.44
C ILE A 24 -20.96 19.14 -12.23
N PRO A 25 -21.46 18.92 -11.00
CA PRO A 25 -20.84 19.48 -9.82
C PRO A 25 -19.41 18.96 -9.68
N ILE A 26 -18.45 19.88 -9.74
CA ILE A 26 -17.03 19.61 -9.52
C ILE A 26 -16.69 20.20 -8.15
N ASP A 27 -16.26 19.35 -7.22
CA ASP A 27 -15.70 19.74 -5.93
C ASP A 27 -14.20 19.48 -5.94
N ALA A 28 -13.41 20.51 -5.68
CA ALA A 28 -11.96 20.43 -5.62
C ALA A 28 -11.48 21.15 -4.37
N SER A 29 -10.74 20.42 -3.54
CA SER A 29 -10.11 21.00 -2.35
C SER A 29 -8.75 20.38 -2.09
N TRP A 30 -7.83 21.18 -1.53
CA TRP A 30 -6.47 20.77 -1.27
C TRP A 30 -6.42 19.48 -0.40
N GLY A 31 -5.69 18.50 -0.88
CA GLY A 31 -5.51 17.21 -0.21
C GLY A 31 -6.71 16.27 -0.30
N LYS A 32 -7.81 16.69 -0.93
CA LYS A 32 -9.00 15.85 -1.14
C LYS A 32 -9.20 15.43 -2.58
N GLY A 33 -8.39 15.96 -3.51
CA GLY A 33 -8.49 15.68 -4.93
C GLY A 33 -9.63 16.44 -5.62
N ILE A 34 -9.92 16.04 -6.85
CA ILE A 34 -11.00 16.57 -7.67
C ILE A 34 -12.12 15.53 -7.68
N ARG A 35 -13.32 15.91 -7.25
CA ARG A 35 -14.50 15.05 -7.28
C ARG A 35 -15.50 15.56 -8.33
N VAL A 36 -15.97 14.61 -9.13
CA VAL A 36 -17.06 14.80 -10.10
C VAL A 36 -18.16 13.83 -9.71
N GLU A 37 -19.41 14.31 -9.65
CA GLU A 37 -20.55 13.46 -9.34
C GLU A 37 -21.67 13.71 -10.37
N ALA A 38 -22.26 12.62 -10.88
CA ALA A 38 -23.39 12.73 -11.80
C ALA A 38 -24.62 13.33 -11.10
N LYS A 39 -25.40 14.18 -11.81
CA LYS A 39 -26.60 14.83 -11.25
C LYS A 39 -27.65 13.83 -10.76
N ASP A 40 -27.75 12.68 -11.43
CA ASP A 40 -28.67 11.60 -11.09
C ASP A 40 -28.06 10.62 -10.07
N SER A 41 -26.87 10.94 -9.51
CA SER A 41 -26.12 10.08 -8.58
C SER A 41 -25.82 8.68 -9.12
N SER A 42 -25.77 8.51 -10.46
CA SER A 42 -25.46 7.22 -11.09
C SER A 42 -23.97 6.87 -11.02
N PHE A 43 -23.07 7.85 -10.87
CA PHE A 43 -21.67 7.62 -10.64
C PHE A 43 -20.99 8.78 -9.91
N SER A 44 -19.87 8.49 -9.28
CA SER A 44 -18.92 9.51 -8.84
C SER A 44 -17.51 9.12 -9.25
N LEU A 45 -16.68 10.12 -9.55
CA LEU A 45 -15.26 9.97 -9.83
C LEU A 45 -14.50 10.94 -8.95
N LYS A 46 -13.51 10.42 -8.21
CA LYS A 46 -12.53 11.21 -7.50
C LYS A 46 -11.16 10.97 -8.11
N LEU A 47 -10.52 12.03 -8.56
CA LEU A 47 -9.16 12.04 -9.07
C LEU A 47 -8.22 12.57 -7.99
N GLY A 48 -7.17 11.82 -7.68
CA GLY A 48 -6.08 12.22 -6.80
C GLY A 48 -4.74 12.07 -7.49
N LEU A 49 -3.85 13.02 -7.26
CA LEU A 49 -2.46 13.01 -7.69
C LEU A 49 -1.57 13.01 -6.46
N ARG A 50 -0.50 12.24 -6.50
CA ARG A 50 0.48 12.19 -5.42
C ARG A 50 1.88 11.95 -5.93
N PHE A 51 2.84 12.70 -5.38
CA PHE A 51 4.25 12.38 -5.57
C PHE A 51 5.06 12.57 -4.29
N GLN A 52 6.15 11.82 -4.19
CA GLN A 52 7.15 11.91 -3.13
C GLN A 52 8.53 12.04 -3.75
N THR A 53 9.30 13.04 -3.33
CA THR A 53 10.74 13.11 -3.54
C THR A 53 11.45 12.56 -2.31
N LEU A 54 12.52 11.81 -2.51
CA LEU A 54 13.32 11.21 -1.45
C LEU A 54 14.79 11.43 -1.73
N TYR A 55 15.49 12.02 -0.76
CA TYR A 55 16.94 11.91 -0.60
C TYR A 55 17.25 10.84 0.42
N GLU A 56 18.19 9.96 0.09
CA GLU A 56 18.68 8.89 0.97
C GLU A 56 20.20 8.84 0.87
N GLY A 57 20.88 8.87 2.02
CA GLY A 57 22.31 8.70 2.16
C GLY A 57 22.63 7.56 3.14
N GLU A 58 23.62 6.74 2.81
CA GLU A 58 24.06 5.61 3.62
C GLU A 58 25.56 5.68 3.85
N LYS A 59 25.98 5.65 5.12
CA LYS A 59 27.37 5.60 5.57
C LYS A 59 27.68 4.22 6.13
N TYR A 60 28.42 3.41 5.39
CA TYR A 60 28.89 2.11 5.84
C TYR A 60 30.03 2.29 6.86
N LEU A 61 29.90 1.66 8.03
CA LEU A 61 30.79 1.93 9.16
C LEU A 61 32.13 1.24 8.99
N GLU A 62 32.15 0.03 8.46
CA GLU A 62 33.38 -0.74 8.28
C GLU A 62 34.23 -0.22 7.11
N SER A 63 33.64 -0.07 5.94
CA SER A 63 34.37 0.39 4.74
C SER A 63 34.55 1.91 4.68
N GLY A 64 33.78 2.66 5.45
CA GLY A 64 33.76 4.12 5.38
C GLY A 64 33.10 4.68 4.11
N ASN A 65 32.53 3.85 3.26
CA ASN A 65 31.89 4.26 2.01
C ASN A 65 30.62 5.08 2.28
N TRP A 66 30.36 6.06 1.40
CA TRP A 66 29.12 6.83 1.37
C TRP A 66 28.40 6.58 0.05
N ASN A 67 27.13 6.17 0.13
CA ASN A 67 26.25 6.04 -1.02
C ASN A 67 25.08 7.00 -0.85
N GLU A 68 24.69 7.68 -1.92
CA GLU A 68 23.54 8.57 -1.87
C GLU A 68 22.69 8.49 -3.12
N GLN A 69 21.42 8.83 -2.98
CA GLN A 69 20.49 8.94 -4.09
C GLN A 69 19.42 10.00 -3.84
N LEU A 70 19.03 10.69 -4.91
CA LEU A 70 17.86 11.57 -4.95
C LEU A 70 16.92 11.05 -6.02
N LEU A 71 15.68 10.73 -5.64
CA LEU A 71 14.74 10.09 -6.55
C LEU A 71 13.29 10.49 -6.28
N ILE A 72 12.45 10.31 -7.33
CA ILE A 72 11.00 10.30 -7.14
C ILE A 72 10.61 8.92 -6.60
N ARG A 73 10.39 8.86 -5.28
CA ARG A 73 10.08 7.62 -4.57
C ARG A 73 8.73 7.04 -4.95
N ARG A 74 7.74 7.92 -5.16
CA ARG A 74 6.38 7.55 -5.60
C ARG A 74 5.81 8.66 -6.48
N TYR A 75 5.18 8.23 -7.57
CA TYR A 75 4.35 9.08 -8.41
C TYR A 75 3.09 8.30 -8.76
N ARG A 76 1.92 8.76 -8.30
CA ARG A 76 0.70 7.98 -8.36
C ARG A 76 -0.50 8.79 -8.79
N LEU A 77 -1.31 8.17 -9.64
CA LEU A 77 -2.65 8.63 -10.00
C LEU A 77 -3.66 7.69 -9.35
N LYS A 78 -4.69 8.26 -8.75
CA LYS A 78 -5.76 7.52 -8.09
C LYS A 78 -7.09 7.94 -8.65
N PHE A 79 -7.90 6.96 -8.96
CA PHE A 79 -9.29 7.11 -9.40
C PHE A 79 -10.13 6.26 -8.47
N ASP A 80 -11.03 6.88 -7.72
CA ASP A 80 -11.96 6.17 -6.85
C ASP A 80 -13.34 6.81 -6.89
N GLY A 81 -14.38 6.02 -6.60
CA GLY A 81 -15.75 6.48 -6.65
C GLY A 81 -16.73 5.33 -6.56
N TYR A 82 -17.93 5.58 -7.05
CA TYR A 82 -18.96 4.55 -7.21
C TYR A 82 -19.54 4.58 -8.62
N ALA A 83 -20.12 3.46 -9.04
CA ALA A 83 -20.80 3.31 -10.33
C ALA A 83 -22.16 2.65 -10.12
N PHE A 84 -23.18 3.11 -10.84
CA PHE A 84 -24.57 2.67 -10.81
C PHE A 84 -25.29 2.98 -9.48
N LYS A 85 -24.72 2.63 -8.32
CA LYS A 85 -25.22 2.93 -6.98
C LYS A 85 -24.07 3.15 -6.01
N PRO A 86 -24.23 3.95 -4.93
CA PRO A 86 -23.17 4.23 -3.95
C PRO A 86 -22.59 3.01 -3.23
N ASN A 87 -23.28 1.87 -3.25
CA ASN A 87 -22.80 0.63 -2.67
C ASN A 87 -21.92 -0.21 -3.61
N ILE A 88 -21.76 0.20 -4.91
CA ILE A 88 -20.82 -0.41 -5.85
C ILE A 88 -19.69 0.59 -6.09
N LYS A 89 -18.64 0.46 -5.30
CA LYS A 89 -17.47 1.35 -5.31
C LYS A 89 -16.37 0.75 -6.19
N TYR A 90 -15.54 1.60 -6.77
CA TYR A 90 -14.35 1.15 -7.48
C TYR A 90 -13.13 1.93 -7.04
N LYS A 91 -11.96 1.34 -7.23
CA LYS A 91 -10.67 2.00 -7.04
C LYS A 91 -9.71 1.52 -8.12
N MET A 92 -9.05 2.48 -8.77
CA MET A 92 -7.87 2.25 -9.60
C MET A 92 -6.72 3.14 -9.10
N GLU A 93 -5.53 2.56 -8.93
CA GLU A 93 -4.33 3.30 -8.56
C GLU A 93 -3.21 2.92 -9.53
N LEU A 94 -2.62 3.91 -10.18
CA LEU A 94 -1.48 3.75 -11.08
C LEU A 94 -0.22 4.26 -10.39
N GLY A 95 0.87 3.51 -10.49
CA GLY A 95 2.20 3.87 -10.02
C GLY A 95 3.14 4.04 -11.21
N ILE A 96 3.76 5.23 -11.33
CA ILE A 96 4.55 5.62 -12.51
C ILE A 96 6.04 5.81 -12.15
N SER A 97 6.40 5.72 -10.85
CA SER A 97 7.80 5.82 -10.43
C SER A 97 8.59 4.56 -10.77
N ASN A 98 9.91 4.69 -10.91
CA ASN A 98 10.80 3.57 -11.21
C ASN A 98 10.64 2.38 -10.26
N ARG A 99 10.37 2.64 -8.96
CA ARG A 99 10.15 1.58 -7.97
C ARG A 99 8.77 0.93 -8.07
N ASP A 100 7.79 1.60 -8.64
CA ASP A 100 6.44 1.05 -8.85
C ASP A 100 6.34 0.23 -10.16
N THR A 101 7.17 0.52 -11.17
CA THR A 101 7.09 -0.08 -12.53
C THR A 101 8.03 -1.27 -12.75
N ARG A 102 8.91 -1.60 -11.79
CA ARG A 102 9.82 -2.74 -11.92
C ARG A 102 9.01 -4.04 -12.14
N SER A 103 9.27 -4.70 -13.27
CA SER A 103 8.81 -6.06 -13.54
C SER A 103 9.72 -7.08 -12.84
N GLY A 104 9.22 -8.26 -12.60
CA GLY A 104 10.00 -9.36 -12.00
C GLY A 104 11.06 -9.96 -12.91
N GLY A 105 11.17 -9.52 -14.16
CA GLY A 105 12.21 -9.97 -15.09
C GLY A 105 12.01 -11.38 -15.65
N VAL A 106 10.80 -11.92 -15.63
CA VAL A 106 10.44 -13.23 -16.18
C VAL A 106 9.47 -13.07 -17.34
N ASP A 107 9.64 -13.81 -18.39
CA ASP A 107 8.86 -13.69 -19.63
C ASP A 107 7.37 -14.02 -19.43
N GLU A 108 7.02 -14.90 -18.48
CA GLU A 108 5.66 -15.27 -18.15
C GLU A 108 4.83 -14.14 -17.54
N ILE A 109 5.48 -13.12 -16.98
CA ILE A 109 4.80 -11.92 -16.49
C ILE A 109 4.31 -11.06 -17.66
N GLY A 110 4.81 -11.35 -18.87
CA GLY A 110 4.51 -10.63 -20.09
C GLY A 110 5.08 -9.22 -20.12
N HIS A 111 4.93 -8.56 -21.26
CA HIS A 111 5.40 -7.21 -21.48
C HIS A 111 4.44 -6.13 -20.95
N THR A 112 3.47 -6.50 -20.11
CA THR A 112 2.52 -5.54 -19.54
C THR A 112 3.25 -4.59 -18.60
N ALA A 113 3.13 -3.29 -18.85
CA ALA A 113 3.68 -2.29 -17.95
C ALA A 113 3.08 -2.48 -16.55
N ASN A 114 3.93 -2.80 -15.57
CA ASN A 114 3.52 -3.09 -14.18
C ASN A 114 3.14 -1.80 -13.44
N ILE A 115 2.32 -0.95 -14.07
CA ILE A 115 1.89 0.35 -13.56
C ILE A 115 0.61 0.27 -12.71
N VAL A 116 -0.21 -0.76 -12.92
CA VAL A 116 -1.47 -0.92 -12.20
C VAL A 116 -1.16 -1.43 -10.79
N LEU A 117 -1.43 -0.61 -9.79
CA LEU A 117 -1.30 -0.99 -8.37
C LEU A 117 -2.61 -1.60 -7.86
N ASP A 118 -3.70 -0.85 -7.95
CA ASP A 118 -5.02 -1.33 -7.59
C ASP A 118 -5.96 -1.22 -8.80
N ALA A 119 -6.78 -2.24 -9.03
CA ALA A 119 -7.92 -2.27 -9.94
C ALA A 119 -8.97 -3.18 -9.30
N VAL A 120 -9.91 -2.60 -8.53
CA VAL A 120 -10.83 -3.36 -7.69
C VAL A 120 -12.22 -2.75 -7.68
N VAL A 121 -13.24 -3.60 -7.80
CA VAL A 121 -14.63 -3.30 -7.52
C VAL A 121 -14.98 -3.81 -6.13
N LYS A 122 -15.74 -3.02 -5.38
CA LYS A 122 -16.14 -3.29 -4.00
C LYS A 122 -17.66 -3.17 -3.91
N TRP A 123 -18.31 -4.26 -3.68
CA TRP A 123 -19.75 -4.31 -3.59
C TRP A 123 -20.21 -4.53 -2.14
N GLU A 124 -20.80 -3.51 -1.55
CA GLU A 124 -21.48 -3.60 -0.25
C GLU A 124 -22.88 -4.14 -0.48
N PHE A 125 -23.04 -5.45 -0.45
CA PHE A 125 -24.29 -6.13 -0.76
C PHE A 125 -25.27 -6.18 0.44
N THR A 126 -24.75 -6.01 1.64
CA THR A 126 -25.52 -5.77 2.87
C THR A 126 -24.73 -4.80 3.76
N PRO A 127 -25.39 -3.98 4.61
CA PRO A 127 -24.69 -3.03 5.48
C PRO A 127 -23.55 -3.67 6.27
N GLY A 128 -22.35 -3.13 6.13
CA GLY A 128 -21.15 -3.60 6.81
C GLY A 128 -20.51 -4.85 6.21
N VAL A 129 -21.03 -5.44 5.11
CA VAL A 129 -20.41 -6.59 4.43
C VAL A 129 -20.13 -6.26 2.97
N GLU A 130 -18.87 -6.34 2.59
CA GLU A 130 -18.40 -6.02 1.24
C GLU A 130 -17.73 -7.22 0.56
N LEU A 131 -18.04 -7.44 -0.72
CA LEU A 131 -17.27 -8.30 -1.61
C LEU A 131 -16.37 -7.42 -2.48
N TRP A 132 -15.07 -7.67 -2.46
CA TRP A 132 -14.09 -7.00 -3.30
C TRP A 132 -13.60 -7.98 -4.38
N VAL A 133 -13.55 -7.53 -5.62
CA VAL A 133 -13.12 -8.35 -6.77
C VAL A 133 -12.11 -7.57 -7.59
N GLY A 134 -10.95 -8.17 -7.84
CA GLY A 134 -9.86 -7.56 -8.62
C GLY A 134 -8.54 -7.51 -7.89
N GLN A 135 -7.62 -6.69 -8.38
CA GLN A 135 -6.29 -6.53 -7.84
C GLN A 135 -6.25 -5.43 -6.78
N THR A 136 -5.87 -5.78 -5.56
CA THR A 136 -5.67 -4.81 -4.47
C THR A 136 -4.84 -5.43 -3.35
N LYS A 137 -4.53 -4.64 -2.31
CA LYS A 137 -3.82 -5.16 -1.14
C LYS A 137 -4.62 -6.26 -0.45
N LEU A 138 -3.94 -7.34 -0.12
CA LEU A 138 -4.49 -8.38 0.74
C LEU A 138 -4.69 -7.85 2.16
N PRO A 139 -5.55 -8.47 2.98
CA PRO A 139 -5.74 -8.12 4.38
C PRO A 139 -4.56 -8.63 5.25
N GLY A 140 -3.34 -8.21 4.88
CA GLY A 140 -2.09 -8.59 5.51
C GLY A 140 -1.74 -7.74 6.74
N ASN A 141 -0.43 -7.51 6.95
CA ASN A 141 0.08 -6.72 8.05
C ASN A 141 -0.39 -5.25 7.98
N ARG A 142 -0.64 -4.66 9.15
CA ARG A 142 -1.18 -3.29 9.26
C ARG A 142 -0.27 -2.26 8.61
N GLU A 143 1.03 -2.31 8.84
CA GLU A 143 1.98 -1.37 8.25
C GLU A 143 1.92 -1.37 6.71
N ARG A 144 1.65 -2.52 6.09
CA ARG A 144 1.46 -2.61 4.63
C ARG A 144 0.12 -2.09 4.18
N VAL A 145 -0.96 -2.39 4.90
CA VAL A 145 -2.31 -1.93 4.57
C VAL A 145 -2.42 -0.42 4.69
N VAL A 146 -1.77 0.19 5.70
CA VAL A 146 -1.62 1.65 5.82
C VAL A 146 -1.05 2.20 4.51
N SER A 147 -1.70 3.26 3.98
CA SER A 147 -1.20 3.95 2.79
C SER A 147 0.21 4.47 3.04
N SER A 148 1.09 4.34 2.06
CA SER A 148 2.42 4.94 2.15
C SER A 148 2.41 6.48 2.25
N GLN A 149 1.29 7.11 1.95
CA GLN A 149 1.03 8.53 2.23
C GLN A 149 0.91 8.80 3.72
N ASN A 150 0.34 7.87 4.47
CA ASN A 150 -0.04 8.02 5.86
C ASN A 150 1.00 7.42 6.83
N MET A 151 2.21 7.15 6.37
CA MET A 151 3.27 6.61 7.22
C MET A 151 3.83 7.66 8.17
N GLN A 152 4.27 7.20 9.33
CA GLN A 152 4.92 7.98 10.38
C GLN A 152 6.39 8.25 10.06
N PHE A 153 7.09 7.29 9.49
CA PHE A 153 8.49 7.39 9.06
C PHE A 153 8.58 7.53 7.53
N VAL A 154 9.75 7.86 7.04
CA VAL A 154 10.02 8.02 5.61
C VAL A 154 9.70 6.74 4.82
N ASP A 155 10.04 5.58 5.36
CA ASP A 155 9.65 4.29 4.78
C ASP A 155 9.26 3.27 5.87
N ARG A 156 8.76 2.12 5.43
CA ARG A 156 8.33 1.02 6.29
C ARG A 156 9.52 0.31 6.93
N SER A 157 9.22 -0.45 7.98
CA SER A 157 10.19 -1.26 8.74
C SER A 157 10.79 -2.41 7.93
N LEU A 158 11.87 -3.00 8.46
CA LEU A 158 12.43 -4.25 7.94
C LEU A 158 11.43 -5.40 8.01
N VAL A 159 10.61 -5.49 9.08
CA VAL A 159 9.56 -6.52 9.18
C VAL A 159 8.62 -6.44 7.99
N ASN A 160 8.13 -5.25 7.67
CA ASN A 160 7.30 -5.09 6.47
C ASN A 160 8.07 -5.45 5.20
N SER A 161 9.36 -5.14 5.08
CA SER A 161 10.12 -5.45 3.87
C SER A 161 10.31 -6.94 3.64
N ARG A 162 10.29 -7.75 4.72
CA ARG A 162 10.56 -9.21 4.68
C ARG A 162 9.28 -10.05 4.68
N PHE A 163 8.25 -9.64 5.44
CA PHE A 163 7.09 -10.48 5.75
C PHE A 163 5.76 -9.95 5.23
N ASN A 164 5.73 -8.76 4.61
CA ASN A 164 4.48 -8.17 4.15
C ASN A 164 3.76 -9.05 3.11
N LEU A 165 2.43 -8.96 3.14
CA LEU A 165 1.53 -9.39 2.09
C LEU A 165 1.10 -8.14 1.32
N ASP A 166 1.35 -8.11 0.01
CA ASP A 166 1.01 -6.94 -0.81
C ASP A 166 -0.24 -7.19 -1.66
N ARG A 167 -0.27 -6.53 -2.79
CA ARG A 167 -1.36 -6.62 -3.77
C ARG A 167 -1.33 -7.94 -4.51
N ASP A 168 -2.51 -8.47 -4.71
CA ASP A 168 -2.74 -9.63 -5.57
C ASP A 168 -4.12 -9.53 -6.21
N ILE A 169 -4.37 -10.33 -7.24
CA ILE A 169 -5.67 -10.43 -7.90
C ILE A 169 -6.48 -11.55 -7.26
N GLY A 170 -7.75 -11.27 -6.96
CA GLY A 170 -8.63 -12.26 -6.34
C GLY A 170 -9.91 -11.67 -5.80
N PHE A 171 -10.47 -12.39 -4.84
CA PHE A 171 -11.72 -12.05 -4.15
C PHE A 171 -11.43 -11.82 -2.66
N GLN A 172 -12.10 -10.83 -2.07
CA GLN A 172 -12.04 -10.60 -0.61
C GLN A 172 -13.44 -10.37 -0.09
N LEU A 173 -13.83 -11.14 0.92
CA LEU A 173 -15.03 -10.90 1.72
C LEU A 173 -14.63 -10.15 2.98
N ARG A 174 -15.29 -9.03 3.26
CA ARG A 174 -14.99 -8.17 4.40
C ARG A 174 -16.24 -7.86 5.18
N ALA A 175 -16.16 -7.91 6.51
CA ALA A 175 -17.25 -7.57 7.40
C ALA A 175 -16.77 -6.59 8.48
N VAL A 176 -17.69 -5.73 8.92
CA VAL A 176 -17.50 -4.81 10.05
C VAL A 176 -18.77 -4.83 10.89
N GLN A 177 -18.66 -5.13 12.18
CA GLN A 177 -19.78 -5.23 13.08
C GLN A 177 -19.47 -4.66 14.47
N GLY A 178 -20.51 -4.30 15.21
CA GLY A 178 -20.40 -3.69 16.53
C GLY A 178 -20.42 -2.17 16.51
N SER A 179 -20.61 -1.55 17.67
CA SER A 179 -20.67 -0.09 17.84
C SER A 179 -19.77 0.41 18.98
N GLY A 180 -19.80 -0.18 20.15
CA GLY A 180 -18.88 0.14 21.26
C GLY A 180 -17.56 -0.61 21.10
N VAL A 181 -17.60 -1.93 21.13
CA VAL A 181 -16.54 -2.79 20.64
C VAL A 181 -16.82 -3.06 19.17
N VAL A 182 -15.82 -2.90 18.30
CA VAL A 182 -15.97 -3.15 16.87
C VAL A 182 -15.08 -4.30 16.46
N PHE A 183 -15.63 -5.21 15.67
CA PHE A 183 -14.93 -6.32 15.04
C PHE A 183 -14.84 -6.07 13.54
N ARG A 184 -13.72 -6.45 12.95
CA ARG A 184 -13.52 -6.44 11.50
C ARG A 184 -12.94 -7.78 11.08
N GLU A 185 -13.51 -8.33 10.05
CA GLU A 185 -13.13 -9.62 9.51
C GLU A 185 -12.84 -9.48 8.02
N ALA A 186 -11.83 -10.16 7.53
CA ALA A 186 -11.52 -10.21 6.13
C ALA A 186 -10.99 -11.60 5.76
N PHE A 187 -11.53 -12.15 4.69
CA PHE A 187 -11.07 -13.37 4.06
C PHE A 187 -10.77 -13.09 2.60
N ALA A 188 -9.62 -13.55 2.10
CA ALA A 188 -9.23 -13.39 0.71
C ALA A 188 -8.79 -14.73 0.12
N ILE A 189 -9.15 -14.93 -1.16
CA ILE A 189 -8.59 -15.96 -2.03
C ILE A 189 -7.98 -15.22 -3.22
N SER A 190 -6.68 -15.43 -3.46
CA SER A 190 -5.95 -14.77 -4.53
C SER A 190 -4.98 -15.71 -5.24
N MET A 191 -4.35 -15.25 -6.32
CA MET A 191 -3.49 -16.10 -7.15
C MET A 191 -2.17 -16.49 -6.47
N GLY A 192 -1.61 -15.62 -5.61
CA GLY A 192 -0.41 -15.92 -4.82
C GLY A 192 0.91 -15.42 -5.41
N GLU A 193 0.92 -14.95 -6.66
CA GLU A 193 2.13 -14.49 -7.35
C GLU A 193 2.31 -12.96 -7.31
N GLY A 194 1.33 -12.24 -6.78
CA GLY A 194 1.36 -10.79 -6.66
C GLY A 194 0.78 -10.04 -7.86
N ARG A 195 0.93 -8.73 -7.86
CA ARG A 195 0.27 -7.85 -8.84
C ARG A 195 0.81 -8.02 -10.25
N GLY A 196 -0.09 -7.96 -11.21
CA GLY A 196 0.23 -7.94 -12.65
C GLY A 196 0.84 -9.24 -13.17
N VAL A 197 0.82 -10.31 -12.35
CA VAL A 197 1.40 -11.60 -12.71
C VAL A 197 0.30 -12.52 -13.25
N VAL A 198 0.62 -13.21 -14.33
CA VAL A 198 -0.18 -14.28 -14.88
C VAL A 198 0.76 -15.44 -15.12
N VAL A 199 1.03 -16.21 -14.07
CA VAL A 199 1.80 -17.46 -14.15
C VAL A 199 0.82 -18.61 -14.19
N ASP A 200 1.02 -19.51 -15.14
CA ASP A 200 0.29 -20.77 -15.16
C ASP A 200 0.80 -21.65 -14.02
N ASN A 201 0.00 -21.81 -12.97
CA ASN A 201 0.36 -22.64 -11.83
C ASN A 201 -0.29 -24.01 -11.99
N PRO A 202 0.47 -25.03 -12.42
CA PRO A 202 -0.07 -26.33 -12.81
C PRO A 202 -0.74 -27.07 -11.64
N ASP A 203 -0.30 -26.82 -10.41
CA ASP A 203 -0.81 -27.48 -9.21
C ASP A 203 -1.96 -26.70 -8.53
N ASN A 204 -2.59 -25.78 -9.23
CA ASN A 204 -3.66 -24.95 -8.70
C ASN A 204 -3.29 -24.25 -7.37
N GLY A 205 -2.06 -23.74 -7.28
CA GLY A 205 -1.64 -22.93 -6.16
C GLY A 205 -2.56 -21.74 -5.96
N ARG A 206 -2.81 -21.38 -4.72
CA ARG A 206 -3.64 -20.22 -4.34
C ARG A 206 -3.14 -19.69 -3.01
N GLN A 207 -3.39 -18.42 -2.80
CA GLN A 207 -3.15 -17.75 -1.54
C GLN A 207 -4.47 -17.54 -0.80
N TYR A 208 -4.49 -17.92 0.46
CA TYR A 208 -5.63 -17.78 1.38
C TYR A 208 -5.20 -16.89 2.54
N THR A 209 -5.84 -15.73 2.66
CA THR A 209 -5.50 -14.77 3.71
C THR A 209 -6.73 -14.51 4.57
N THR A 210 -6.60 -14.69 5.88
CA THR A 210 -7.67 -14.41 6.85
C THR A 210 -7.17 -13.39 7.85
N ARG A 211 -7.93 -12.33 8.12
CA ARG A 211 -7.63 -11.32 9.13
C ARG A 211 -8.82 -11.06 10.02
N PHE A 212 -8.55 -11.00 11.32
CA PHE A 212 -9.49 -10.59 12.35
C PHE A 212 -8.93 -9.38 13.10
N GLU A 213 -9.77 -8.37 13.33
CA GLU A 213 -9.41 -7.20 14.14
C GLU A 213 -10.46 -6.94 15.21
N VAL A 214 -10.01 -6.54 16.40
CA VAL A 214 -10.86 -6.02 17.45
C VAL A 214 -10.46 -4.60 17.83
N LEU A 215 -11.45 -3.72 17.94
CA LEU A 215 -11.31 -2.35 18.40
C LEU A 215 -12.10 -2.21 19.70
N PRO A 216 -11.50 -2.54 20.85
CA PRO A 216 -12.24 -2.62 22.14
C PRO A 216 -12.74 -1.27 22.63
N MET A 217 -12.15 -0.16 22.15
CA MET A 217 -12.54 1.22 22.48
C MET A 217 -13.30 1.90 21.33
N GLY A 218 -13.88 1.11 20.42
CA GLY A 218 -14.61 1.59 19.24
C GLY A 218 -13.72 2.19 18.15
N LEU A 219 -14.35 2.76 17.15
CA LEU A 219 -13.67 3.30 15.98
C LEU A 219 -12.77 4.50 16.33
N PHE A 220 -11.65 4.60 15.63
CA PHE A 220 -10.80 5.78 15.62
C PHE A 220 -11.45 6.91 14.79
N LYS A 221 -11.34 8.15 15.23
CA LYS A 221 -11.70 9.31 14.41
C LYS A 221 -10.92 9.27 13.09
N SER A 222 -11.58 9.56 11.97
CA SER A 222 -10.98 9.63 10.63
C SER A 222 -10.20 8.35 10.23
N LYS A 223 -10.62 7.16 10.69
CA LYS A 223 -9.92 5.89 10.45
C LYS A 223 -8.45 5.95 10.89
N GLY A 224 -8.19 6.56 12.04
CA GLY A 224 -6.86 6.81 12.57
C GLY A 224 -6.01 5.55 12.79
N ASP A 225 -6.61 4.38 12.90
CA ASP A 225 -5.93 3.09 12.96
C ASP A 225 -5.23 2.69 11.64
N TYR A 226 -5.58 3.34 10.50
CA TYR A 226 -4.92 3.22 9.21
C TYR A 226 -4.04 4.43 8.84
N VAL A 227 -3.60 5.17 9.86
CA VAL A 227 -2.68 6.31 9.74
C VAL A 227 -1.53 6.09 10.72
N GLY A 228 -0.30 6.42 10.38
CA GLY A 228 0.86 6.21 11.25
C GLY A 228 0.81 7.09 12.50
N ALA A 229 0.90 8.40 12.33
CA ALA A 229 0.87 9.39 13.41
C ALA A 229 -0.55 9.69 13.93
N ASP A 230 -0.68 10.19 15.16
CA ASP A 230 -1.96 10.67 15.70
C ASP A 230 -2.18 12.17 15.42
N ILE A 231 -2.22 12.55 14.11
CA ILE A 231 -2.43 13.94 13.69
C ILE A 231 -3.80 14.46 14.12
N GLU A 232 -4.83 13.60 14.08
CA GLU A 232 -6.21 13.92 14.47
C GLU A 232 -6.38 14.08 15.99
N ARG A 233 -5.34 13.76 16.75
CA ARG A 233 -5.30 13.85 18.22
C ARG A 233 -6.54 13.22 18.85
N GLN A 234 -6.62 11.87 18.77
CA GLN A 234 -7.76 11.12 19.28
C GLN A 234 -8.21 11.62 20.65
N PRO A 235 -9.44 12.09 20.82
CA PRO A 235 -9.89 12.74 22.05
C PRO A 235 -9.99 11.78 23.24
N SER A 236 -10.13 10.50 22.98
CA SER A 236 -10.13 9.41 23.97
C SER A 236 -9.13 8.33 23.53
N PRO A 237 -8.61 7.53 24.47
CA PRO A 237 -7.77 6.39 24.13
C PRO A 237 -8.44 5.48 23.11
N LYS A 238 -7.67 5.02 22.13
CA LYS A 238 -8.13 4.10 21.09
C LYS A 238 -7.11 2.99 20.90
N LEU A 239 -7.60 1.77 20.78
CA LEU A 239 -6.80 0.56 20.57
C LEU A 239 -7.41 -0.27 19.45
N ALA A 240 -6.57 -0.78 18.57
CA ALA A 240 -6.92 -1.82 17.60
C ALA A 240 -5.90 -2.94 17.69
N ILE A 241 -6.35 -4.18 17.71
CA ILE A 241 -5.51 -5.38 17.71
C ILE A 241 -5.93 -6.22 16.51
N GLY A 242 -4.97 -6.71 15.73
CA GLY A 242 -5.22 -7.51 14.55
C GLY A 242 -4.37 -8.78 14.53
N VAL A 243 -4.96 -9.85 13.99
CA VAL A 243 -4.26 -11.12 13.70
C VAL A 243 -4.56 -11.50 12.26
N THR A 244 -3.52 -11.87 11.53
CA THR A 244 -3.64 -12.39 10.16
C THR A 244 -2.96 -13.73 10.08
N TYR A 245 -3.62 -14.67 9.43
CA TYR A 245 -3.02 -15.91 8.93
C TYR A 245 -3.08 -15.93 7.42
N ASP A 246 -1.97 -16.28 6.79
CA ASP A 246 -1.83 -16.39 5.35
C ASP A 246 -1.20 -17.73 5.00
N TYR A 247 -1.79 -18.42 4.03
CA TYR A 247 -1.27 -19.65 3.46
C TYR A 247 -1.18 -19.48 1.94
N ASN A 248 0.04 -19.43 1.41
CA ASN A 248 0.30 -19.35 -0.02
C ASN A 248 0.82 -20.71 -0.51
N LYS A 249 -0.06 -21.46 -1.17
CA LYS A 249 0.22 -22.81 -1.69
C LYS A 249 0.97 -22.69 -3.02
N ASN A 250 2.01 -23.51 -3.19
CA ASN A 250 2.78 -23.61 -4.42
C ASN A 250 3.19 -22.24 -4.98
N THR A 251 3.73 -21.35 -4.12
CA THR A 251 4.22 -20.06 -4.60
C THR A 251 5.61 -20.18 -5.19
N PRO A 252 5.87 -19.60 -6.39
CA PRO A 252 7.21 -19.51 -6.96
C PRO A 252 7.99 -18.28 -6.47
N ARG A 253 7.39 -17.47 -5.58
CA ARG A 253 7.96 -16.19 -5.11
C ARG A 253 8.68 -16.37 -3.78
N SER A 254 9.88 -15.86 -3.69
CA SER A 254 10.76 -16.02 -2.52
C SER A 254 10.20 -15.48 -1.20
N ARG A 255 9.18 -14.60 -1.22
CA ARG A 255 8.62 -13.93 -0.03
C ARG A 255 7.09 -13.82 -0.06
N GLY A 256 6.39 -14.94 -0.11
CA GLY A 256 4.93 -14.97 -0.24
C GLY A 256 4.51 -14.57 -1.66
N ASN A 257 3.71 -13.51 -1.82
CA ASN A 257 3.35 -12.97 -3.13
C ASN A 257 4.30 -11.87 -3.63
N LEU A 258 5.52 -11.84 -3.11
CA LEU A 258 6.56 -10.86 -3.41
C LEU A 258 7.95 -11.51 -3.50
N GLY A 259 8.95 -10.72 -3.84
CA GLY A 259 10.33 -11.17 -3.99
C GLY A 259 10.63 -11.60 -5.42
N SER A 260 11.74 -12.29 -5.62
CA SER A 260 12.12 -12.84 -6.91
C SER A 260 11.36 -14.13 -7.18
N PHE A 261 11.14 -14.45 -8.44
CA PHE A 261 10.79 -15.81 -8.85
C PHE A 261 12.01 -16.71 -8.66
N LEU A 262 11.80 -17.86 -8.09
CA LEU A 262 12.86 -18.86 -7.92
C LEU A 262 12.74 -19.88 -9.05
N MET A 263 13.87 -20.12 -9.72
CA MET A 263 13.97 -21.03 -10.87
C MET A 263 15.16 -21.98 -10.66
N ASP A 264 15.02 -23.18 -11.18
CA ASP A 264 16.11 -24.16 -11.29
C ASP A 264 17.04 -23.83 -12.48
N THR A 265 18.04 -24.67 -12.70
CA THR A 265 19.01 -24.54 -13.80
C THR A 265 18.39 -24.70 -15.19
N ASP A 266 17.22 -25.33 -15.27
CA ASP A 266 16.47 -25.57 -16.51
C ASP A 266 15.38 -24.51 -16.75
N ASN A 267 15.37 -23.44 -15.94
CA ASN A 267 14.38 -22.35 -15.94
C ASN A 267 12.95 -22.78 -15.57
N ASN A 268 12.79 -23.91 -14.84
CA ASN A 268 11.49 -24.23 -14.26
C ASN A 268 11.32 -23.51 -12.90
N PHE A 269 10.10 -23.12 -12.59
CA PHE A 269 9.80 -22.52 -11.29
C PHE A 269 10.00 -23.53 -10.15
N ILE A 270 10.64 -23.06 -9.09
CA ILE A 270 10.75 -23.77 -7.80
C ILE A 270 9.60 -23.29 -6.93
N TYR A 271 8.79 -24.20 -6.42
CA TYR A 271 7.63 -23.89 -5.60
C TYR A 271 7.86 -24.25 -4.14
N SER A 272 7.15 -23.54 -3.27
CA SER A 272 7.08 -23.86 -1.83
C SER A 272 5.72 -23.40 -1.27
N ASP A 273 5.27 -24.08 -0.25
CA ASP A 273 4.11 -23.67 0.55
C ASP A 273 4.57 -22.76 1.68
N LEU A 274 3.99 -21.55 1.75
CA LEU A 274 4.37 -20.58 2.77
C LEU A 274 3.21 -20.28 3.70
N SER A 275 3.43 -20.45 5.01
CA SER A 275 2.53 -20.04 6.07
C SER A 275 3.06 -18.80 6.76
N THR A 276 2.24 -17.75 6.89
CA THR A 276 2.64 -16.49 7.54
C THR A 276 1.62 -16.08 8.59
N TRP A 277 2.09 -15.88 9.82
CA TRP A 277 1.33 -15.27 10.92
C TRP A 277 1.77 -13.83 11.11
N LEU A 278 0.81 -12.94 11.27
CA LEU A 278 1.05 -11.52 11.53
C LEU A 278 0.12 -11.09 12.66
N VAL A 279 0.70 -10.46 13.69
CA VAL A 279 -0.05 -9.91 14.82
C VAL A 279 0.33 -8.45 14.96
N ASP A 280 -0.67 -7.57 15.09
CA ASP A 280 -0.43 -6.14 15.20
C ASP A 280 -1.30 -5.47 16.26
N ALA A 281 -0.80 -4.36 16.79
CA ALA A 281 -1.53 -3.48 17.68
C ALA A 281 -1.24 -2.01 17.35
N VAL A 282 -2.27 -1.16 17.48
CA VAL A 282 -2.16 0.30 17.36
C VAL A 282 -2.91 0.95 18.50
N PHE A 283 -2.22 1.84 19.23
CA PHE A 283 -2.81 2.68 20.26
C PHE A 283 -2.61 4.16 19.93
N LYS A 284 -3.65 4.98 20.16
CA LYS A 284 -3.58 6.44 19.97
C LYS A 284 -4.34 7.19 21.04
N TYR A 285 -3.75 8.33 21.46
CA TYR A 285 -4.39 9.24 22.40
C TYR A 285 -3.70 10.62 22.38
N GLN A 286 -4.45 11.69 22.10
CA GLN A 286 -4.02 13.11 22.20
C GLN A 286 -2.65 13.44 21.57
N GLY A 287 -2.36 12.86 20.43
CA GLY A 287 -1.10 13.04 19.70
C GLY A 287 -0.08 11.93 19.94
N LEU A 288 -0.24 11.12 20.99
CA LEU A 288 0.55 9.92 21.19
C LEU A 288 0.09 8.83 20.24
N SER A 289 1.02 8.17 19.57
CA SER A 289 0.79 6.98 18.77
C SER A 289 1.80 5.91 19.12
N TRP A 290 1.32 4.69 19.35
CA TRP A 290 2.13 3.51 19.49
C TRP A 290 1.63 2.44 18.53
N ASN A 291 2.53 1.73 17.88
CA ASN A 291 2.23 0.56 17.08
C ASN A 291 3.28 -0.52 17.30
N ALA A 292 2.85 -1.78 17.15
CA ALA A 292 3.73 -2.93 17.15
C ALA A 292 3.20 -3.97 16.16
N GLU A 293 4.12 -4.68 15.50
CA GLU A 293 3.80 -5.83 14.64
C GLU A 293 4.79 -6.96 14.90
N TYR A 294 4.28 -8.19 14.90
CA TYR A 294 5.06 -9.41 14.90
C TYR A 294 4.72 -10.22 13.65
N ALA A 295 5.72 -10.78 13.02
CA ALA A 295 5.59 -11.64 11.85
C ALA A 295 6.34 -12.95 12.06
N HIS A 296 5.77 -14.05 11.57
CA HIS A 296 6.41 -15.35 11.53
C HIS A 296 6.04 -16.04 10.23
N ARG A 297 7.05 -16.40 9.41
CA ARG A 297 6.85 -17.15 8.17
C ARG A 297 7.64 -18.44 8.19
N SER A 298 6.96 -19.54 7.84
CA SER A 298 7.53 -20.89 7.78
C SER A 298 7.02 -21.65 6.55
N SER A 299 7.67 -22.76 6.25
CA SER A 299 7.21 -23.77 5.30
C SER A 299 7.48 -25.15 5.88
N SER A 300 6.73 -26.15 5.42
CA SER A 300 6.97 -27.56 5.76
C SER A 300 8.26 -28.11 5.11
N ASP A 301 8.62 -27.58 3.94
CA ASP A 301 9.65 -28.16 3.08
C ASP A 301 11.00 -27.44 3.16
N GLU A 302 11.02 -26.23 3.73
CA GLU A 302 12.21 -25.38 3.89
C GLU A 302 13.09 -25.31 2.63
N VAL A 303 12.46 -25.17 1.46
CA VAL A 303 13.16 -25.08 0.17
C VAL A 303 14.10 -23.87 0.16
N ALA A 304 15.32 -24.03 -0.30
CA ALA A 304 16.34 -22.97 -0.32
C ALA A 304 15.89 -21.78 -1.20
N GLY A 305 16.24 -20.57 -0.76
CA GLY A 305 15.94 -19.32 -1.48
C GLY A 305 14.64 -18.64 -1.05
N PHE A 306 13.76 -19.34 -0.34
CA PHE A 306 12.57 -18.70 0.25
C PHE A 306 12.88 -18.01 1.57
N GLY A 307 12.07 -17.02 1.92
CA GLY A 307 12.27 -16.20 3.12
C GLY A 307 11.48 -16.72 4.32
N TYR A 308 12.07 -17.58 5.11
CA TYR A 308 11.54 -18.07 6.39
C TYR A 308 12.14 -17.28 7.54
N GLY A 309 11.33 -16.95 8.52
CA GLY A 309 11.84 -16.18 9.65
C GLY A 309 10.78 -15.60 10.53
N LYS A 310 11.22 -14.83 11.50
CA LYS A 310 10.38 -14.01 12.37
C LYS A 310 10.88 -12.58 12.40
N GLY A 311 10.00 -11.66 12.76
CA GLY A 311 10.37 -10.27 12.91
C GLY A 311 9.44 -9.56 13.86
N PHE A 312 9.97 -8.55 14.53
CA PHE A 312 9.22 -7.70 15.43
C PHE A 312 9.56 -6.23 15.14
N VAL A 313 8.55 -5.38 15.15
CA VAL A 313 8.70 -3.93 15.09
C VAL A 313 7.83 -3.27 16.13
N THR A 314 8.35 -2.24 16.77
CA THR A 314 7.57 -1.33 17.59
C THR A 314 7.97 0.11 17.32
N ALA A 315 7.01 1.01 17.34
CA ALA A 315 7.25 2.43 17.15
C ALA A 315 6.36 3.26 18.09
N LEU A 316 6.94 4.32 18.60
CA LEU A 316 6.28 5.29 19.47
C LEU A 316 6.51 6.69 18.89
N GLY A 317 5.47 7.52 18.80
CA GLY A 317 5.58 8.89 18.33
C GLY A 317 4.64 9.83 19.04
N TYR A 318 4.98 11.11 19.01
CA TYR A 318 4.16 12.17 19.55
C TYR A 318 4.06 13.36 18.60
N VAL A 319 2.83 13.67 18.20
CA VAL A 319 2.49 14.84 17.39
C VAL A 319 2.16 16.00 18.32
N PHE A 320 2.96 17.05 18.27
CA PHE A 320 2.71 18.30 19.00
C PHE A 320 1.55 19.10 18.40
N LYS A 321 0.95 20.00 19.16
CA LYS A 321 -0.12 20.88 18.64
C LYS A 321 0.33 21.76 17.46
N SER A 322 1.61 21.98 17.32
CA SER A 322 2.26 22.68 16.20
C SER A 322 2.41 21.82 14.93
N ASN A 323 1.88 20.57 14.92
CA ASN A 323 1.99 19.61 13.82
C ASN A 323 3.43 19.19 13.50
N TYR A 324 4.36 19.29 14.46
CA TYR A 324 5.62 18.57 14.43
C TYR A 324 5.45 17.22 15.12
N GLU A 325 6.23 16.25 14.72
CA GLU A 325 6.30 14.94 15.33
C GLU A 325 7.73 14.53 15.58
N ILE A 326 7.95 13.84 16.69
CA ILE A 326 9.15 13.05 16.98
C ILE A 326 8.69 11.61 17.18
N ALA A 327 9.38 10.67 16.56
CA ALA A 327 9.04 9.24 16.65
C ALA A 327 10.30 8.39 16.69
N GLY A 328 10.26 7.29 17.48
CA GLY A 328 11.28 6.26 17.53
C GLY A 328 10.72 4.92 17.03
N ARG A 329 11.54 4.12 16.36
CA ARG A 329 11.20 2.77 15.91
C ARG A 329 12.37 1.82 16.19
N TYR A 330 12.04 0.65 16.72
CA TYR A 330 12.93 -0.50 16.81
C TYR A 330 12.37 -1.63 15.95
N THR A 331 13.25 -2.31 15.24
CA THR A 331 12.89 -3.45 14.39
C THR A 331 13.94 -4.53 14.51
N THR A 332 13.52 -5.79 14.60
CA THR A 332 14.42 -6.95 14.47
C THR A 332 13.84 -7.96 13.49
N VAL A 333 14.71 -8.64 12.78
CA VAL A 333 14.40 -9.72 11.84
C VAL A 333 15.41 -10.83 12.03
N GLU A 334 14.92 -12.06 12.20
CA GLU A 334 15.73 -13.25 12.39
C GLU A 334 15.31 -14.33 11.39
N PRO A 335 16.28 -15.01 10.71
CA PRO A 335 15.99 -16.16 9.87
C PRO A 335 15.53 -17.35 10.71
N ILE A 336 14.79 -18.27 10.08
CA ILE A 336 14.48 -19.60 10.63
C ILE A 336 15.00 -20.63 9.63
N GLY A 337 15.69 -21.66 10.13
CA GLY A 337 16.32 -22.67 9.28
C GLY A 337 17.55 -22.16 8.55
N VAL A 338 18.34 -23.09 8.03
CA VAL A 338 19.61 -22.81 7.33
C VAL A 338 19.41 -22.41 5.87
N ASN A 339 18.22 -22.69 5.32
CA ASN A 339 17.89 -22.45 3.91
C ASN A 339 17.18 -21.11 3.69
N SER A 340 16.93 -20.32 4.76
CA SER A 340 16.26 -19.05 4.64
C SER A 340 17.06 -18.02 3.85
N SER A 341 16.41 -17.32 2.94
CA SER A 341 16.99 -16.15 2.23
C SER A 341 16.94 -14.85 3.04
N ILE A 342 16.39 -14.88 4.26
CA ILE A 342 16.35 -13.72 5.16
C ILE A 342 17.68 -13.66 5.92
N GLY A 343 18.36 -12.50 5.89
CA GLY A 343 19.47 -12.19 6.79
C GLY A 343 18.97 -11.62 8.11
N ALA A 344 19.65 -11.93 9.22
CA ALA A 344 19.41 -11.28 10.50
C ALA A 344 19.73 -9.78 10.40
N ALA A 345 18.90 -8.96 11.02
CA ALA A 345 19.11 -7.51 11.03
C ALA A 345 18.33 -6.84 12.16
N GLU A 346 18.91 -5.78 12.71
CA GLU A 346 18.23 -4.84 13.61
C GLU A 346 18.24 -3.43 13.04
N GLU A 347 17.20 -2.66 13.34
CA GLU A 347 17.08 -1.26 12.89
C GLU A 347 16.59 -0.40 14.04
N TYR A 348 17.34 0.65 14.36
CA TYR A 348 16.98 1.70 15.31
C TYR A 348 16.79 2.98 14.54
N THR A 349 15.56 3.53 14.52
CA THR A 349 15.23 4.72 13.74
C THR A 349 14.68 5.82 14.62
N LEU A 350 15.22 7.03 14.45
CA LEU A 350 14.66 8.27 14.98
C LEU A 350 14.11 9.10 13.82
N GLY A 351 12.82 9.46 13.89
CA GLY A 351 12.11 10.20 12.86
C GLY A 351 11.65 11.57 13.35
N PHE A 352 11.67 12.54 12.45
CA PHE A 352 11.14 13.88 12.65
C PHE A 352 10.28 14.28 11.46
N SER A 353 9.05 14.75 11.73
CA SER A 353 8.09 15.12 10.68
C SER A 353 7.46 16.48 10.94
N LYS A 354 7.17 17.22 9.86
CA LYS A 354 6.31 18.41 9.85
C LYS A 354 5.13 18.17 8.97
N TYR A 355 3.93 18.14 9.54
CA TYR A 355 2.66 18.05 8.82
C TYR A 355 2.15 19.46 8.52
N ILE A 356 2.23 19.90 7.26
CA ILE A 356 1.81 21.25 6.83
C ILE A 356 0.31 21.24 6.53
N VAL A 357 -0.16 20.27 5.74
CA VAL A 357 -1.58 19.99 5.49
C VAL A 357 -1.82 18.50 5.73
N GLY A 358 -1.79 18.08 7.00
CA GLY A 358 -1.85 16.68 7.35
C GLY A 358 -0.85 15.83 6.57
N HIS A 359 -1.28 14.67 6.08
CA HIS A 359 -0.46 13.81 5.22
C HIS A 359 -0.41 14.25 3.74
N SER A 360 -1.19 15.26 3.34
CA SER A 360 -1.25 15.71 1.95
C SER A 360 -0.09 16.65 1.56
N LEU A 361 0.47 17.36 2.54
CA LEU A 361 1.70 18.11 2.38
C LEU A 361 2.52 17.98 3.67
N LYS A 362 3.64 17.29 3.58
CA LYS A 362 4.53 17.06 4.72
C LYS A 362 5.99 16.96 4.32
N ILE A 363 6.85 17.25 5.27
CA ILE A 363 8.28 16.97 5.18
C ILE A 363 8.61 16.00 6.32
N GLN A 364 9.34 14.96 6.01
CA GLN A 364 9.77 13.94 6.95
C GLN A 364 11.26 13.68 6.79
N SER A 365 11.93 13.46 7.90
CA SER A 365 13.31 12.99 7.93
C SER A 365 13.43 11.86 8.94
N ASP A 366 14.36 10.96 8.70
CA ASP A 366 14.76 9.96 9.69
C ASP A 366 16.25 9.61 9.59
N VAL A 367 16.78 9.16 10.72
CA VAL A 367 18.12 8.59 10.84
C VAL A 367 17.95 7.19 11.39
N SER A 368 18.55 6.20 10.73
CA SER A 368 18.53 4.80 11.18
C SER A 368 19.94 4.26 11.34
N TYR A 369 20.20 3.61 12.46
CA TYR A 369 21.32 2.67 12.58
C TYR A 369 20.85 1.28 12.16
N MET A 370 21.57 0.67 11.26
CA MET A 370 21.27 -0.62 10.68
C MET A 370 22.36 -1.59 11.11
N ASP A 371 22.02 -2.49 12.03
CA ASP A 371 22.86 -3.60 12.45
C ASP A 371 22.59 -4.79 11.53
N THR A 372 23.55 -5.09 10.69
CA THR A 372 23.48 -6.12 9.65
C THR A 372 24.86 -6.73 9.46
N THR A 373 25.04 -7.60 8.47
CA THR A 373 26.38 -8.12 8.12
C THR A 373 27.39 -6.99 7.82
N ASN A 374 26.92 -5.84 7.34
CA ASN A 374 27.72 -4.64 7.10
C ASN A 374 26.96 -3.45 7.69
N ASP A 375 27.29 -3.05 8.90
CA ASP A 375 26.62 -1.97 9.62
C ASP A 375 26.71 -0.64 8.89
N TYR A 376 25.60 0.10 8.90
CA TYR A 376 25.56 1.43 8.32
C TYR A 376 24.57 2.36 9.02
N ILE A 377 24.82 3.65 8.88
CA ILE A 377 23.89 4.71 9.25
C ILE A 377 23.21 5.20 7.99
N ARG A 378 21.88 5.21 7.99
CA ARG A 378 21.05 5.73 6.90
C ARG A 378 20.37 7.03 7.33
N PHE A 379 20.50 8.06 6.51
CA PHE A 379 19.81 9.33 6.65
C PHE A 379 18.85 9.52 5.48
N ARG A 380 17.61 9.91 5.75
CA ARG A 380 16.60 10.15 4.71
C ARG A 380 15.86 11.46 4.95
N VAL A 381 15.55 12.15 3.86
CA VAL A 381 14.63 13.30 3.86
C VAL A 381 13.66 13.12 2.70
N GLN A 382 12.37 13.28 2.98
CA GLN A 382 11.35 13.27 1.93
C GLN A 382 10.39 14.43 2.04
N MET A 383 9.91 14.86 0.89
CA MET A 383 8.75 15.76 0.76
C MET A 383 7.63 15.03 0.05
N GLU A 384 6.44 15.13 0.61
CA GLU A 384 5.22 14.58 0.04
C GLU A 384 4.25 15.68 -0.33
N LEU A 385 3.66 15.57 -1.53
CA LEU A 385 2.54 16.38 -1.99
C LEU A 385 1.46 15.47 -2.56
N ALA A 386 0.23 15.65 -2.11
CA ALA A 386 -0.97 14.98 -2.62
C ALA A 386 -2.11 16.00 -2.80
N LEU A 387 -2.78 15.88 -3.95
CA LEU A 387 -3.97 16.65 -4.31
C LEU A 387 -5.23 15.81 -4.15
#